data_a0b9792267841e860bea61f735cf1c35
#
_entry.id   a0b9792267841e860bea61f735cf1c35
#
_cell.length_a   1.000
_cell.length_b   1.000
_cell.length_c   1.000
_cell.angle_alpha   90.00
_cell.angle_beta   90.00
_cell.angle_gamma   90.00
#
_symmetry.space_group_name_H-M   'P 1'
#
loop_
_entity.id
_entity.type
_entity.pdbx_description
1 polymer ?
#
loop_
_entity_poly.entity_id
_entity_poly.type
_entity_poly.pdbx_seq_one_letter_code
_entity_poly.pdbx_strand_id
1 'polypeptide(L)'
;MGQKVNPISNRLGIIRGWDSNWYGGKDFGESILEDSKIRKYLDARLGDASISRIVIERTLKMVTITVCTARPGLIIGKGGEKVDTLKEELKKLTQKDVQINIYEVKKPELDAVIVANNIARQVEGKIAYRRAIKMAIQNTMPAGAEGIKVLISGRLNGAEIARSEMFKEGRTPLHTLRADIDYCQSEALTKVGLLGIKVWICRGEVYGKKDLAPNFTQQKDNGRNFGGGDRKNFRRKKNNNR
;
A
#
# COMPACT_ATOMS: atom_id res chain seq x y z
N MET A 1 0.76 -27.45 15.32
CA MET A 1 0.77 -26.87 13.95
C MET A 1 1.81 -25.76 13.89
N GLY A 2 2.72 -25.79 12.89
CA GLY A 2 3.73 -24.74 12.73
C GLY A 2 3.12 -23.40 12.34
N GLN A 3 3.83 -22.31 12.65
CA GLN A 3 3.46 -20.97 12.20
C GLN A 3 3.69 -20.83 10.69
N LYS A 4 2.82 -20.08 10.03
CA LYS A 4 2.95 -19.76 8.61
C LYS A 4 3.91 -18.60 8.40
N VAL A 5 4.80 -18.72 7.46
CA VAL A 5 5.76 -17.69 7.08
C VAL A 5 5.02 -16.48 6.48
N ASN A 6 5.60 -15.29 6.64
CA ASN A 6 5.10 -14.07 6.01
C ASN A 6 5.18 -14.22 4.47
N PRO A 7 4.08 -14.08 3.74
CA PRO A 7 4.06 -14.29 2.29
C PRO A 7 4.90 -13.27 1.53
N ILE A 8 5.10 -12.06 2.07
CA ILE A 8 5.94 -11.03 1.46
C ILE A 8 7.41 -11.47 1.50
N SER A 9 7.90 -11.85 2.69
CA SER A 9 9.30 -12.25 2.85
C SER A 9 9.65 -13.51 2.04
N ASN A 10 8.69 -14.43 1.88
CA ASN A 10 8.87 -15.63 1.09
C ASN A 10 8.98 -15.37 -0.44
N ARG A 11 8.58 -14.17 -0.89
CA ARG A 11 8.60 -13.75 -2.29
C ARG A 11 9.64 -12.68 -2.61
N LEU A 12 10.41 -12.28 -1.61
CA LEU A 12 11.54 -11.36 -1.82
C LEU A 12 12.57 -11.96 -2.77
N GLY A 13 13.03 -11.16 -3.72
CA GLY A 13 13.97 -11.59 -4.75
C GLY A 13 13.35 -12.39 -5.90
N ILE A 14 12.08 -12.80 -5.82
CA ILE A 14 11.36 -13.53 -6.86
C ILE A 14 10.43 -12.60 -7.63
N ILE A 15 9.43 -12.02 -6.93
CA ILE A 15 8.44 -11.12 -7.53
C ILE A 15 8.37 -9.76 -6.82
N ARG A 16 9.00 -9.63 -5.65
CA ARG A 16 8.98 -8.42 -4.83
C ARG A 16 10.40 -8.00 -4.45
N GLY A 17 10.70 -6.72 -4.55
CA GLY A 17 11.94 -6.11 -4.06
C GLY A 17 11.85 -5.70 -2.59
N TRP A 18 12.94 -5.16 -2.08
CA TRP A 18 13.03 -4.62 -0.74
C TRP A 18 12.38 -3.23 -0.64
N ASP A 19 11.87 -2.90 0.55
CA ASP A 19 11.35 -1.56 0.84
C ASP A 19 12.46 -0.58 1.27
N SER A 20 13.65 -1.07 1.58
CA SER A 20 14.86 -0.28 1.78
C SER A 20 15.92 -0.72 0.77
N ASN A 21 16.27 0.17 -0.17
CA ASN A 21 17.19 -0.11 -1.27
C ASN A 21 18.45 0.74 -1.11
N TRP A 22 19.46 0.17 -0.46
CA TRP A 22 20.76 0.79 -0.29
C TRP A 22 21.82 -0.25 0.04
N TYR A 23 23.06 0.09 -0.23
CA TYR A 23 24.20 -0.71 0.13
C TYR A 23 24.81 -0.19 1.43
N GLY A 24 24.96 -1.05 2.43
CA GLY A 24 25.56 -0.74 3.72
C GLY A 24 26.98 -1.26 3.82
N GLY A 25 27.93 -0.41 4.21
CA GLY A 25 29.27 -0.77 4.59
C GLY A 25 29.40 -1.00 6.11
N LYS A 26 30.38 -0.32 6.73
CA LYS A 26 30.61 -0.42 8.20
C LYS A 26 29.46 0.13 9.02
N ASP A 27 28.74 1.14 8.52
CA ASP A 27 27.64 1.85 9.21
C ASP A 27 26.26 1.22 8.96
N PHE A 28 26.24 -0.07 8.60
CA PHE A 28 25.00 -0.79 8.28
C PHE A 28 23.98 -0.77 9.43
N GLY A 29 24.46 -1.01 10.68
CA GLY A 29 23.60 -1.04 11.86
C GLY A 29 22.94 0.32 12.16
N GLU A 30 23.71 1.40 12.05
CA GLU A 30 23.20 2.77 12.27
C GLU A 30 22.15 3.13 11.21
N SER A 31 22.42 2.79 9.95
CA SER A 31 21.49 3.05 8.84
C SER A 31 20.16 2.31 9.00
N ILE A 32 20.15 1.07 9.51
CA ILE A 32 18.91 0.34 9.83
C ILE A 32 18.14 1.00 10.98
N LEU A 33 18.85 1.45 12.00
CA LEU A 33 18.21 2.16 13.13
C LEU A 33 17.58 3.47 12.66
N GLU A 34 18.27 4.23 11.80
CA GLU A 34 17.72 5.43 11.18
C GLU A 34 16.46 5.12 10.36
N ASP A 35 16.48 4.07 9.50
CA ASP A 35 15.30 3.67 8.71
C ASP A 35 14.12 3.29 9.61
N SER A 36 14.37 2.58 10.71
CA SER A 36 13.32 2.24 11.68
C SER A 36 12.71 3.49 12.34
N LYS A 37 13.55 4.48 12.69
CA LYS A 37 13.10 5.75 13.25
C LYS A 37 12.27 6.54 12.25
N ILE A 38 12.73 6.63 10.98
CA ILE A 38 12.01 7.30 9.90
C ILE A 38 10.63 6.68 9.69
N ARG A 39 10.54 5.35 9.60
CA ARG A 39 9.26 4.65 9.40
C ARG A 39 8.30 4.90 10.56
N LYS A 40 8.74 4.72 11.80
CA LYS A 40 7.93 4.97 13.00
C LYS A 40 7.44 6.42 13.07
N TYR A 41 8.30 7.37 12.74
CA TYR A 41 7.95 8.79 12.73
C TYR A 41 6.87 9.09 11.65
N LEU A 42 7.07 8.60 10.43
CA LEU A 42 6.11 8.80 9.34
C LEU A 42 4.77 8.11 9.60
N ASP A 43 4.78 6.89 10.14
CA ASP A 43 3.55 6.18 10.50
C ASP A 43 2.76 6.93 11.57
N ALA A 44 3.43 7.46 12.59
CA ALA A 44 2.79 8.24 13.64
C ALA A 44 2.25 9.59 13.14
N ARG A 45 3.01 10.28 12.26
CA ARG A 45 2.66 11.62 11.78
C ARG A 45 1.59 11.61 10.69
N LEU A 46 1.61 10.58 9.84
CA LEU A 46 0.77 10.47 8.65
C LEU A 46 -0.31 9.38 8.78
N GLY A 47 -0.65 8.97 10.00
CA GLY A 47 -1.64 7.92 10.23
C GLY A 47 -2.97 8.09 9.48
N ASP A 48 -3.42 9.33 9.30
CA ASP A 48 -4.68 9.66 8.59
C ASP A 48 -4.58 9.56 7.06
N ALA A 49 -3.36 9.63 6.52
CA ALA A 49 -3.13 9.64 5.08
C ALA A 49 -3.28 8.26 4.42
N SER A 50 -3.54 7.20 5.20
CA SER A 50 -3.65 5.82 4.70
C SER A 50 -2.41 5.40 3.91
N ILE A 51 -1.26 5.35 4.60
CA ILE A 51 0.00 4.91 4.03
C ILE A 51 -0.11 3.43 3.67
N SER A 52 0.34 3.08 2.48
CA SER A 52 0.51 1.72 2.00
C SER A 52 1.89 1.19 2.32
N ARG A 53 2.93 1.93 1.88
CA ARG A 53 4.32 1.51 1.96
C ARG A 53 5.23 2.72 1.95
N ILE A 54 6.36 2.60 2.66
CA ILE A 54 7.43 3.60 2.67
C ILE A 54 8.68 2.93 2.09
N VAL A 55 9.17 3.44 0.97
CA VAL A 55 10.41 2.99 0.35
C VAL A 55 11.50 3.99 0.64
N ILE A 56 12.65 3.50 1.08
CA ILE A 56 13.81 4.30 1.45
C ILE A 56 14.97 3.93 0.54
N GLU A 57 15.49 4.91 -0.17
CA GLU A 57 16.68 4.79 -1.01
C GLU A 57 17.75 5.71 -0.43
N ARG A 58 18.97 5.19 -0.25
CA ARG A 58 20.07 5.94 0.31
C ARG A 58 21.19 6.07 -0.69
N THR A 59 21.69 7.27 -0.85
CA THR A 59 22.97 7.59 -1.47
C THR A 59 23.95 8.08 -0.39
N LEU A 60 25.18 8.33 -0.76
CA LEU A 60 26.21 8.77 0.19
C LEU A 60 25.83 10.06 0.96
N LYS A 61 25.12 11.00 0.33
CA LYS A 61 24.78 12.31 0.90
C LYS A 61 23.31 12.54 1.15
N MET A 62 22.44 11.79 0.50
CA MET A 62 20.99 12.06 0.47
C MET A 62 20.19 10.80 0.75
N VAL A 63 19.10 10.95 1.47
CA VAL A 63 18.11 9.91 1.70
C VAL A 63 16.81 10.27 0.95
N THR A 64 16.43 9.44 -0.01
CA THR A 64 15.17 9.61 -0.75
C THR A 64 14.11 8.71 -0.13
N ILE A 65 13.02 9.29 0.33
CA ILE A 65 11.89 8.59 0.95
C ILE A 65 10.70 8.70 0.03
N THR A 66 10.25 7.57 -0.50
CA THR A 66 9.03 7.50 -1.32
C THR A 66 7.89 6.97 -0.48
N VAL A 67 6.87 7.79 -0.24
CA VAL A 67 5.68 7.45 0.53
C VAL A 67 4.55 7.11 -0.43
N CYS A 68 4.12 5.83 -0.42
CA CYS A 68 2.95 5.37 -1.18
C CYS A 68 1.69 5.56 -0.32
N THR A 69 0.73 6.33 -0.79
CA THR A 69 -0.49 6.67 -0.04
C THR A 69 -1.72 6.66 -0.94
N ALA A 70 -2.89 6.40 -0.34
CA ALA A 70 -4.18 6.54 -1.00
C ALA A 70 -4.67 8.00 -1.05
N ARG A 71 -4.13 8.89 -0.19
CA ARG A 71 -4.59 10.27 -0.05
C ARG A 71 -3.42 11.26 -0.07
N PRO A 72 -2.79 11.48 -1.24
CA PRO A 72 -1.61 12.32 -1.36
C PRO A 72 -1.85 13.76 -0.91
N GLY A 73 -3.05 14.30 -1.11
CA GLY A 73 -3.39 15.66 -0.73
C GLY A 73 -3.26 15.95 0.78
N LEU A 74 -3.45 14.94 1.64
CA LEU A 74 -3.28 15.10 3.09
C LEU A 74 -1.81 15.27 3.49
N ILE A 75 -0.90 14.65 2.73
CA ILE A 75 0.55 14.74 2.95
C ILE A 75 1.10 16.05 2.37
N ILE A 76 0.67 16.41 1.16
CA ILE A 76 1.15 17.63 0.49
C ILE A 76 0.71 18.89 1.25
N GLY A 77 -0.57 18.93 1.66
CA GLY A 77 -1.15 20.08 2.32
C GLY A 77 -1.37 21.26 1.36
N LYS A 78 -1.74 22.41 1.91
CA LYS A 78 -1.91 23.62 1.12
C LYS A 78 -0.54 24.16 0.69
N GLY A 79 -0.34 24.34 -0.61
CA GLY A 79 0.91 24.90 -1.14
C GLY A 79 2.20 24.08 -0.92
N GLY A 80 2.12 22.85 -0.36
CA GLY A 80 3.31 22.03 -0.08
C GLY A 80 3.92 22.23 1.32
N GLU A 81 3.38 23.13 2.15
CA GLU A 81 3.89 23.46 3.48
C GLU A 81 4.14 22.22 4.38
N LYS A 82 3.22 21.24 4.34
CA LYS A 82 3.37 20.03 5.17
C LYS A 82 4.55 19.17 4.75
N VAL A 83 4.84 19.06 3.46
CA VAL A 83 6.00 18.32 2.96
C VAL A 83 7.30 18.99 3.38
N ASP A 84 7.35 20.33 3.30
CA ASP A 84 8.55 21.07 3.70
C ASP A 84 8.80 20.97 5.21
N THR A 85 7.74 21.06 6.02
CA THR A 85 7.82 20.80 7.47
C THR A 85 8.33 19.39 7.77
N LEU A 86 7.79 18.37 7.07
CA LEU A 86 8.24 16.99 7.22
C LEU A 86 9.71 16.80 6.81
N LYS A 87 10.18 17.48 5.75
CA LYS A 87 11.59 17.44 5.36
C LYS A 87 12.49 17.99 6.46
N GLU A 88 12.12 19.13 7.05
CA GLU A 88 12.90 19.75 8.13
C GLU A 88 12.95 18.86 9.38
N GLU A 89 11.81 18.28 9.76
CA GLU A 89 11.72 17.36 10.90
C GLU A 89 12.57 16.10 10.67
N LEU A 90 12.50 15.50 9.46
CA LEU A 90 13.32 14.34 9.10
C LEU A 90 14.81 14.68 8.98
N LYS A 91 15.16 15.87 8.52
CA LYS A 91 16.55 16.34 8.49
C LYS A 91 17.14 16.44 9.89
N LYS A 92 16.35 16.86 10.89
CA LYS A 92 16.77 16.88 12.30
C LYS A 92 16.98 15.47 12.84
N LEU A 93 16.21 14.48 12.39
CA LEU A 93 16.32 13.09 12.84
C LEU A 93 17.51 12.35 12.24
N THR A 94 17.84 12.60 10.96
CA THR A 94 18.84 11.84 10.20
C THR A 94 20.15 12.57 10.03
N GLN A 95 20.21 13.88 10.30
CA GLN A 95 21.37 14.75 10.03
C GLN A 95 21.88 14.69 8.57
N LYS A 96 21.09 14.20 7.66
CA LYS A 96 21.36 14.06 6.22
C LYS A 96 20.32 14.85 5.41
N ASP A 97 20.64 15.14 4.17
CA ASP A 97 19.64 15.75 3.28
C ASP A 97 18.57 14.73 2.92
N VAL A 98 17.31 15.12 3.09
CA VAL A 98 16.13 14.24 2.85
C VAL A 98 15.32 14.79 1.69
N GLN A 99 15.01 13.93 0.74
CA GLN A 99 14.03 14.17 -0.32
C GLN A 99 12.80 13.28 -0.09
N ILE A 100 11.61 13.87 -0.15
CA ILE A 100 10.35 13.15 -0.01
C ILE A 100 9.66 13.13 -1.37
N ASN A 101 9.37 11.93 -1.85
CA ASN A 101 8.54 11.68 -3.02
C ASN A 101 7.20 11.09 -2.56
N ILE A 102 6.11 11.52 -3.17
CA ILE A 102 4.76 11.03 -2.84
C ILE A 102 4.23 10.30 -4.05
N TYR A 103 3.82 9.05 -3.85
CA TYR A 103 3.23 8.21 -4.87
C TYR A 103 1.79 7.86 -4.51
N GLU A 104 0.87 8.08 -5.46
CA GLU A 104 -0.54 7.75 -5.28
C GLU A 104 -0.83 6.30 -5.60
N VAL A 105 -1.50 5.61 -4.68
CA VAL A 105 -2.01 4.25 -4.88
C VAL A 105 -3.35 4.33 -5.59
N LYS A 106 -3.40 3.99 -6.89
CA LYS A 106 -4.60 4.08 -7.73
C LYS A 106 -5.77 3.22 -7.23
N LYS A 107 -5.48 2.04 -6.66
CA LYS A 107 -6.48 1.08 -6.17
C LYS A 107 -6.20 0.72 -4.71
N PRO A 108 -6.66 1.53 -3.75
CA PRO A 108 -6.40 1.30 -2.33
C PRO A 108 -7.06 0.02 -1.79
N GLU A 109 -8.12 -0.46 -2.45
CA GLU A 109 -8.81 -1.70 -2.07
C GLU A 109 -7.99 -2.97 -2.33
N LEU A 110 -6.97 -2.89 -3.20
CA LEU A 110 -6.03 -3.99 -3.47
C LEU A 110 -4.79 -3.98 -2.58
N ASP A 111 -4.70 -3.05 -1.65
CA ASP A 111 -3.57 -2.90 -0.74
C ASP A 111 -3.92 -3.46 0.65
N ALA A 112 -3.18 -4.48 1.08
CA ALA A 112 -3.47 -5.16 2.34
C ALA A 112 -3.30 -4.25 3.56
N VAL A 113 -2.36 -3.29 3.52
CA VAL A 113 -2.10 -2.36 4.64
C VAL A 113 -3.28 -1.42 4.82
N ILE A 114 -3.74 -0.82 3.73
CA ILE A 114 -4.86 0.12 3.74
C ILE A 114 -6.15 -0.58 4.19
N VAL A 115 -6.42 -1.78 3.66
CA VAL A 115 -7.61 -2.56 4.02
C VAL A 115 -7.55 -2.99 5.48
N ALA A 116 -6.41 -3.47 5.99
CA ALA A 116 -6.26 -3.87 7.38
C ALA A 116 -6.49 -2.70 8.34
N ASN A 117 -5.88 -1.53 8.05
CA ASN A 117 -6.05 -0.32 8.85
C ASN A 117 -7.49 0.22 8.80
N ASN A 118 -8.17 0.10 7.66
CA ASN A 118 -9.59 0.46 7.57
C ASN A 118 -10.48 -0.44 8.42
N ILE A 119 -10.22 -1.76 8.43
CA ILE A 119 -10.93 -2.70 9.32
C ILE A 119 -10.65 -2.36 10.78
N ALA A 120 -9.38 -2.10 11.16
CA ALA A 120 -9.00 -1.73 12.51
C ALA A 120 -9.76 -0.49 12.99
N ARG A 121 -9.76 0.59 12.22
CA ARG A 121 -10.48 1.83 12.54
C ARG A 121 -11.99 1.63 12.68
N GLN A 122 -12.61 0.78 11.84
CA GLN A 122 -14.04 0.47 11.95
C GLN A 122 -14.35 -0.29 13.23
N VAL A 123 -13.49 -1.24 13.62
CA VAL A 123 -13.64 -2.01 14.86
C VAL A 123 -13.45 -1.11 16.08
N GLU A 124 -12.48 -0.22 16.08
CA GLU A 124 -12.27 0.82 17.11
C GLU A 124 -13.48 1.76 17.21
N GLY A 125 -14.09 2.10 16.06
CA GLY A 125 -15.32 2.87 15.96
C GLY A 125 -16.59 2.07 16.36
N LYS A 126 -16.44 0.92 17.03
CA LYS A 126 -17.52 0.05 17.54
C LYS A 126 -18.42 -0.58 16.47
N ILE A 127 -17.96 -0.67 15.23
CA ILE A 127 -18.65 -1.44 14.20
C ILE A 127 -18.39 -2.93 14.47
N ALA A 128 -19.42 -3.76 14.34
CA ALA A 128 -19.27 -5.21 14.49
C ALA A 128 -18.23 -5.75 13.50
N TYR A 129 -17.22 -6.47 13.98
CA TYR A 129 -16.11 -6.99 13.17
C TYR A 129 -16.55 -7.78 11.95
N ARG A 130 -17.64 -8.58 12.07
CA ARG A 130 -18.21 -9.33 10.93
C ARG A 130 -18.69 -8.41 9.82
N ARG A 131 -19.31 -7.28 10.18
CA ARG A 131 -19.78 -6.29 9.21
C ARG A 131 -18.60 -5.57 8.55
N ALA A 132 -17.60 -5.17 9.34
CA ALA A 132 -16.38 -4.51 8.82
C ALA A 132 -15.64 -5.42 7.84
N ILE A 133 -15.44 -6.69 8.18
CA ILE A 133 -14.77 -7.66 7.31
C ILE A 133 -15.58 -7.93 6.03
N LYS A 134 -16.90 -8.13 6.15
CA LYS A 134 -17.76 -8.36 4.98
C LYS A 134 -17.72 -7.18 4.01
N MET A 135 -17.77 -5.96 4.53
CA MET A 135 -17.65 -4.74 3.73
C MET A 135 -16.29 -4.65 3.04
N ALA A 136 -15.20 -4.97 3.75
CA ALA A 136 -13.86 -4.98 3.16
C ALA A 136 -13.76 -6.00 2.01
N ILE A 137 -14.29 -7.21 2.19
CA ILE A 137 -14.32 -8.23 1.14
C ILE A 137 -15.14 -7.76 -0.07
N GLN A 138 -16.33 -7.20 0.17
CA GLN A 138 -17.21 -6.67 -0.89
C GLN A 138 -16.59 -5.55 -1.70
N ASN A 139 -15.68 -4.77 -1.12
CA ASN A 139 -14.95 -3.71 -1.83
C ASN A 139 -13.73 -4.25 -2.58
N THR A 140 -13.02 -5.22 -2.01
CA THR A 140 -11.77 -5.74 -2.58
C THR A 140 -12.02 -6.63 -3.80
N MET A 141 -13.03 -7.48 -3.80
CA MET A 141 -13.31 -8.40 -4.91
C MET A 141 -13.64 -7.68 -6.22
N PRO A 142 -14.54 -6.67 -6.26
CA PRO A 142 -14.81 -5.90 -7.49
C PRO A 142 -13.63 -5.05 -7.96
N ALA A 143 -12.71 -4.66 -7.06
CA ALA A 143 -11.52 -3.91 -7.43
C ALA A 143 -10.54 -4.72 -8.30
N GLY A 144 -10.73 -6.04 -8.39
CA GLY A 144 -9.97 -6.95 -9.23
C GLY A 144 -9.02 -7.88 -8.46
N ALA A 145 -9.29 -8.15 -7.18
CA ALA A 145 -8.60 -9.20 -6.44
C ALA A 145 -9.09 -10.59 -6.88
N GLU A 146 -8.18 -11.55 -7.05
CA GLU A 146 -8.54 -12.97 -7.27
C GLU A 146 -9.05 -13.61 -5.98
N GLY A 147 -8.66 -13.10 -4.84
CA GLY A 147 -9.14 -13.55 -3.56
C GLY A 147 -8.59 -12.76 -2.38
N ILE A 148 -9.36 -12.78 -1.32
CA ILE A 148 -9.03 -12.17 -0.05
C ILE A 148 -9.20 -13.16 1.10
N LYS A 149 -8.35 -13.06 2.09
CA LYS A 149 -8.43 -13.80 3.35
C LYS A 149 -8.18 -12.84 4.50
N VAL A 150 -9.08 -12.80 5.45
CA VAL A 150 -8.97 -11.99 6.67
C VAL A 150 -9.06 -12.91 7.88
N LEU A 151 -8.11 -12.78 8.80
CA LEU A 151 -8.10 -13.44 10.09
C LEU A 151 -8.17 -12.38 11.17
N ILE A 152 -9.14 -12.48 12.04
CA ILE A 152 -9.24 -11.67 13.23
C ILE A 152 -9.10 -12.53 14.47
N SER A 153 -8.33 -12.07 15.46
CA SER A 153 -8.05 -12.81 16.69
C SER A 153 -8.06 -11.88 17.90
N GLY A 154 -8.52 -12.41 19.01
CA GLY A 154 -8.61 -11.69 20.28
C GLY A 154 -9.98 -11.88 20.96
N ARG A 155 -10.35 -10.97 21.85
CA ARG A 155 -11.63 -10.96 22.57
C ARG A 155 -12.75 -10.41 21.71
N LEU A 156 -13.22 -11.23 20.76
CA LEU A 156 -14.22 -10.82 19.78
C LEU A 156 -15.55 -10.50 20.46
N ASN A 157 -16.11 -9.32 20.18
CA ASN A 157 -17.31 -8.76 20.82
C ASN A 157 -17.23 -8.66 22.36
N GLY A 158 -16.02 -8.55 22.92
CA GLY A 158 -15.84 -8.44 24.37
C GLY A 158 -15.92 -9.77 25.13
N ALA A 159 -15.94 -10.92 24.46
CA ALA A 159 -15.93 -12.22 25.11
C ALA A 159 -14.69 -12.39 26.00
N GLU A 160 -14.83 -13.07 27.15
CA GLU A 160 -13.69 -13.31 28.04
C GLU A 160 -12.62 -14.19 27.40
N ILE A 161 -13.05 -15.22 26.69
CA ILE A 161 -12.14 -16.15 26.04
C ILE A 161 -11.82 -15.62 24.63
N ALA A 162 -10.54 -15.43 24.36
CA ALA A 162 -10.06 -15.03 23.06
C ALA A 162 -10.25 -16.16 22.04
N ARG A 163 -10.68 -15.80 20.85
CA ARG A 163 -10.83 -16.75 19.72
C ARG A 163 -10.35 -16.11 18.42
N SER A 164 -10.15 -16.96 17.42
CA SER A 164 -9.79 -16.52 16.07
C SER A 164 -10.88 -16.94 15.10
N GLU A 165 -11.33 -15.98 14.28
CA GLU A 165 -12.27 -16.23 13.18
C GLU A 165 -11.62 -15.87 11.86
N MET A 166 -11.82 -16.70 10.83
CA MET A 166 -11.25 -16.53 9.51
C MET A 166 -12.37 -16.41 8.47
N PHE A 167 -12.25 -15.40 7.64
CA PHE A 167 -13.10 -15.15 6.49
C PHE A 167 -12.27 -15.22 5.22
N LYS A 168 -12.74 -15.95 4.23
CA LYS A 168 -12.03 -16.13 2.96
C LYS A 168 -13.01 -16.08 1.81
N GLU A 169 -12.64 -15.37 0.74
CA GLU A 169 -13.36 -15.36 -0.53
C GLU A 169 -12.36 -15.43 -1.67
N GLY A 170 -12.67 -16.21 -2.70
CA GLY A 170 -11.79 -16.40 -3.83
C GLY A 170 -10.56 -17.27 -3.54
N ARG A 171 -9.53 -17.09 -4.39
CA ARG A 171 -8.32 -17.91 -4.42
C ARG A 171 -7.15 -17.18 -3.73
N THR A 172 -6.51 -17.84 -2.75
CA THR A 172 -5.32 -17.31 -2.08
C THR A 172 -4.23 -18.38 -1.99
N PRO A 173 -3.48 -18.65 -3.08
CA PRO A 173 -2.51 -19.73 -3.14
C PRO A 173 -1.20 -19.33 -2.46
N LEU A 174 -1.06 -19.59 -1.15
CA LEU A 174 0.12 -19.19 -0.37
C LEU A 174 1.40 -19.93 -0.76
N HIS A 175 1.29 -21.16 -1.30
CA HIS A 175 2.42 -21.97 -1.71
C HIS A 175 2.97 -21.62 -3.09
N THR A 176 2.20 -20.94 -3.92
CA THR A 176 2.61 -20.52 -5.26
C THR A 176 3.46 -19.25 -5.16
N LEU A 177 4.76 -19.35 -5.41
CA LEU A 177 5.69 -18.22 -5.27
C LEU A 177 5.48 -17.12 -6.33
N ARG A 178 4.97 -17.49 -7.51
CA ARG A 178 4.62 -16.54 -8.57
C ARG A 178 3.33 -15.75 -8.32
N ALA A 179 2.52 -16.16 -7.32
CA ALA A 179 1.31 -15.42 -6.97
C ALA A 179 1.67 -14.13 -6.20
N ASP A 180 1.20 -12.98 -6.68
CA ASP A 180 1.37 -11.69 -6.00
C ASP A 180 0.38 -11.59 -4.85
N ILE A 181 0.86 -11.92 -3.66
CA ILE A 181 0.07 -11.86 -2.43
C ILE A 181 0.59 -10.74 -1.58
N ASP A 182 -0.27 -9.74 -1.38
CA ASP A 182 -0.03 -8.68 -0.42
C ASP A 182 -0.53 -9.11 0.97
N TYR A 183 0.18 -8.67 2.01
CA TYR A 183 -0.07 -9.08 3.38
C TYR A 183 0.14 -7.95 4.35
N CYS A 184 -0.76 -7.83 5.31
CA CYS A 184 -0.59 -6.92 6.43
C CYS A 184 -1.11 -7.54 7.73
N GLN A 185 -0.43 -7.16 8.81
CA GLN A 185 -0.90 -7.36 10.17
C GLN A 185 -1.12 -5.98 10.79
N SER A 186 -2.32 -5.74 11.28
CA SER A 186 -2.71 -4.52 11.99
C SER A 186 -3.37 -4.88 13.31
N GLU A 187 -3.37 -3.95 14.23
CA GLU A 187 -3.95 -4.10 15.56
C GLU A 187 -5.03 -3.05 15.75
N ALA A 188 -6.15 -3.45 16.36
CA ALA A 188 -7.23 -2.55 16.74
C ALA A 188 -7.30 -2.47 18.25
N LEU A 189 -7.16 -1.27 18.81
CA LEU A 189 -7.26 -1.03 20.23
C LEU A 189 -8.73 -0.86 20.65
N THR A 190 -9.27 -1.86 21.31
CA THR A 190 -10.65 -1.81 21.84
C THR A 190 -10.64 -1.60 23.36
N LYS A 191 -11.80 -1.23 23.91
CA LYS A 191 -11.93 -1.06 25.38
C LYS A 191 -11.63 -2.35 26.17
N VAL A 192 -11.72 -3.52 25.53
CA VAL A 192 -11.56 -4.83 26.15
C VAL A 192 -10.16 -5.41 25.92
N GLY A 193 -9.36 -4.79 25.07
CA GLY A 193 -8.00 -5.22 24.71
C GLY A 193 -7.73 -5.09 23.22
N LEU A 194 -6.56 -5.56 22.80
CA LEU A 194 -6.10 -5.54 21.42
C LEU A 194 -6.72 -6.70 20.61
N LEU A 195 -7.18 -6.38 19.41
CA LEU A 195 -7.60 -7.35 18.41
C LEU A 195 -6.57 -7.35 17.27
N GLY A 196 -5.98 -8.52 17.01
CA GLY A 196 -5.06 -8.71 15.89
C GLY A 196 -5.82 -9.00 14.60
N ILE A 197 -5.51 -8.25 13.53
CA ILE A 197 -6.11 -8.38 12.21
C ILE A 197 -5.01 -8.73 11.22
N LYS A 198 -5.17 -9.84 10.50
CA LYS A 198 -4.26 -10.25 9.42
C LYS A 198 -5.03 -10.32 8.12
N VAL A 199 -4.53 -9.65 7.10
CA VAL A 199 -5.17 -9.57 5.77
C VAL A 199 -4.20 -10.09 4.73
N TRP A 200 -4.69 -10.94 3.83
CA TRP A 200 -4.00 -11.43 2.64
C TRP A 200 -4.86 -11.10 1.43
N ILE A 201 -4.28 -10.44 0.44
CA ILE A 201 -4.96 -10.11 -0.82
C ILE A 201 -4.15 -10.70 -1.96
N CYS A 202 -4.78 -11.54 -2.77
CA CYS A 202 -4.19 -12.09 -3.99
C CYS A 202 -4.56 -11.20 -5.17
N ARG A 203 -3.54 -10.61 -5.82
CA ARG A 203 -3.70 -9.75 -6.99
C ARG A 203 -3.63 -10.52 -8.31
N GLY A 204 -3.24 -11.80 -8.26
CA GLY A 204 -3.07 -12.64 -9.42
C GLY A 204 -1.68 -13.27 -9.48
N GLU A 205 -1.36 -13.92 -10.60
CA GLU A 205 -0.07 -14.55 -10.82
C GLU A 205 0.80 -13.70 -11.77
N VAL A 206 2.09 -13.60 -11.45
CA VAL A 206 3.08 -12.86 -12.24
C VAL A 206 3.89 -13.86 -13.05
N TYR A 207 3.87 -13.71 -14.37
CA TYR A 207 4.64 -14.52 -15.31
C TYR A 207 5.80 -13.70 -15.89
N GLY A 208 6.94 -14.35 -16.09
CA GLY A 208 8.15 -13.71 -16.62
C GLY A 208 9.02 -13.06 -15.54
N LYS A 209 10.14 -12.48 -15.98
CA LYS A 209 11.05 -11.73 -15.09
C LYS A 209 10.44 -10.38 -14.76
N LYS A 210 10.26 -10.10 -13.48
CA LYS A 210 9.82 -8.78 -12.99
C LYS A 210 11.05 -7.98 -12.59
N ASP A 211 11.06 -6.71 -12.95
CA ASP A 211 12.03 -5.79 -12.41
C ASP A 211 11.74 -5.61 -10.91
N LEU A 212 12.72 -5.90 -10.08
CA LEU A 212 12.61 -5.84 -8.62
C LEU A 212 12.90 -4.43 -8.08
N ALA A 213 13.38 -3.53 -8.94
CA ALA A 213 13.56 -2.13 -8.57
C ALA A 213 12.20 -1.49 -8.28
N PRO A 214 12.10 -0.60 -7.30
CA PRO A 214 10.88 0.13 -7.01
C PRO A 214 10.61 1.15 -8.10
N ASN A 215 10.04 0.72 -9.22
CA ASN A 215 9.66 1.59 -10.32
C ASN A 215 8.40 2.36 -9.95
N PHE A 216 8.58 3.58 -9.45
CA PHE A 216 7.50 4.55 -9.21
C PHE A 216 7.20 5.41 -10.44
N THR A 217 7.89 5.17 -11.55
CA THR A 217 7.54 5.79 -12.82
C THR A 217 6.11 5.38 -13.16
N GLN A 218 5.23 6.34 -13.30
CA GLN A 218 3.88 6.10 -13.80
C GLN A 218 4.04 5.26 -15.07
N GLN A 219 3.57 4.00 -15.03
CA GLN A 219 3.32 3.30 -16.27
C GLN A 219 2.39 4.24 -17.06
N LYS A 220 2.94 4.93 -18.07
CA LYS A 220 2.12 5.57 -19.08
C LYS A 220 1.20 4.44 -19.53
N ASP A 221 -0.07 4.56 -19.17
CA ASP A 221 -1.09 3.71 -19.75
C ASP A 221 -0.87 3.81 -21.25
N ASN A 222 -0.33 2.75 -21.87
CA ASN A 222 -0.43 2.53 -23.32
C ASN A 222 -1.91 2.29 -23.63
N GLY A 223 -2.72 3.25 -23.20
CA GLY A 223 -4.13 3.35 -23.44
C GLY A 223 -4.31 3.78 -24.87
N ARG A 224 -4.61 2.79 -25.72
CA ARG A 224 -5.45 2.92 -26.90
C ARG A 224 -5.14 4.14 -27.75
N ASN A 225 -4.27 3.94 -28.72
CA ASN A 225 -4.36 4.66 -29.98
C ASN A 225 -5.80 4.54 -30.50
N PHE A 226 -6.66 5.44 -30.09
CA PHE A 226 -7.86 5.76 -30.84
C PHE A 226 -7.37 6.37 -32.16
N GLY A 227 -7.36 5.54 -33.19
CA GLY A 227 -7.02 5.94 -34.53
C GLY A 227 -7.74 7.23 -34.88
N GLY A 228 -6.95 8.23 -35.26
CA GLY A 228 -7.44 9.47 -35.81
C GLY A 228 -8.25 9.15 -37.06
N GLY A 229 -9.57 9.09 -36.94
CA GLY A 229 -10.47 9.03 -38.03
C GLY A 229 -10.37 10.32 -38.85
N ASP A 230 -9.94 10.19 -40.08
CA ASP A 230 -9.94 11.20 -41.12
C ASP A 230 -11.24 12.02 -41.08
N ARG A 231 -11.18 13.25 -40.63
CA ARG A 231 -12.22 14.23 -40.86
C ARG A 231 -12.12 14.68 -42.31
N LYS A 232 -12.74 13.92 -43.23
CA LYS A 232 -12.99 14.36 -44.59
C LYS A 232 -13.80 15.66 -44.54
N ASN A 233 -13.16 16.73 -45.03
CA ASN A 233 -13.76 18.01 -45.33
C ASN A 233 -14.95 17.87 -46.27
N PHE A 234 -16.17 17.93 -45.77
CA PHE A 234 -17.35 18.17 -46.59
C PHE A 234 -17.46 19.67 -46.86
N ARG A 235 -16.79 20.13 -47.93
CA ARG A 235 -17.05 21.41 -48.55
C ARG A 235 -18.47 21.39 -49.13
N ARG A 236 -19.41 22.05 -48.48
CA ARG A 236 -20.72 22.42 -49.06
C ARG A 236 -20.49 23.42 -50.21
N LYS A 237 -20.66 22.97 -51.44
CA LYS A 237 -20.90 23.85 -52.58
C LYS A 237 -22.25 24.54 -52.38
N LYS A 238 -22.25 25.85 -52.22
CA LYS A 238 -23.43 26.69 -52.46
C LYS A 238 -23.66 26.75 -53.95
N ASN A 239 -24.73 26.16 -54.42
CA ASN A 239 -25.30 26.50 -55.73
C ASN A 239 -26.11 27.76 -55.59
N ASN A 240 -25.64 28.83 -56.23
CA ASN A 240 -26.45 29.94 -56.71
C ASN A 240 -27.16 29.47 -57.98
N ASN A 241 -28.43 29.55 -58.02
CA ASN A 241 -29.19 29.90 -59.23
C ASN A 241 -30.57 30.39 -58.86
N ARG A 242 -30.76 31.68 -59.24
CA ARG A 242 -32.00 32.36 -59.53
C ARG A 242 -33.14 32.27 -58.53
#